data_3c685b5e514a584df2a3986d8cd00a9e
#
_entry.id   3c685b5e514a584df2a3986d8cd00a9e
#
_cell.length_a   1.000
_cell.length_b   1.000
_cell.length_c   1.000
_cell.angle_alpha   90.00
_cell.angle_beta   90.00
_cell.angle_gamma   90.00
#
_symmetry.space_group_name_H-M   'P 1'
#
loop_
_entity.id
_entity.type
_entity.pdbx_description
1 polymer ?
#
loop_
_entity_poly.entity_id
_entity_poly.type
_entity_poly.pdbx_seq_one_letter_code
_entity_poly.pdbx_strand_id
1 'polypeptide(L)'
;MYAGQYVFTQVMDHLPWHVFRRCVARYGGDHKIKHFSCLDQFRCFAFAQLTWRESLRDIEACLKTQSSKLYHLGFRSQRIARNTMANANAVRDWRIYADFAQHLIGIARELYIDEALPGLEGLDTVYALDSSTIDLCLSVFSWAPFRSTKAAIKLHTLLDLRGNIPSFIFISNGKMHDVRILDHLVPEPGAFYVMDRGYVDFERLGRLDEAGSFFVTRAKSNMKARRRYSRPVDRSTGLICDQTIVLTGFYTRQGFDRPLRRIKFNDPETGKSLVFLTNNFVLPALTIAKLYKYRWQVELFFKWIKQHLRIKAFFGISENAVKSQIWSAICVYVLVAIIKKRLGLTASLYEILQILSLTLLEKTELFCLFHDHPTQNTPQDISNQLNLFD
;
A
#
# COMPACT_ATOMS: atom_id res chain seq x y z
N MET A 1 -13.66 3.57 28.51
CA MET A 1 -14.58 2.49 28.90
C MET A 1 -15.55 2.25 27.74
N TYR A 2 -15.44 1.13 27.04
CA TYR A 2 -16.22 0.82 25.83
C TYR A 2 -17.34 -0.18 26.08
N ALA A 3 -17.64 -0.44 27.35
CA ALA A 3 -18.67 -1.40 27.74
C ALA A 3 -20.02 -1.03 27.09
N GLY A 4 -20.54 -1.96 26.29
CA GLY A 4 -21.80 -1.80 25.57
C GLY A 4 -21.73 -1.21 24.15
N GLN A 5 -20.56 -0.74 23.67
CA GLN A 5 -20.39 -0.30 22.30
C GLN A 5 -20.06 -1.49 21.38
N TYR A 6 -20.55 -1.43 20.13
CA TYR A 6 -20.19 -2.41 19.12
C TYR A 6 -18.72 -2.27 18.70
N VAL A 7 -18.07 -3.37 18.39
CA VAL A 7 -16.67 -3.40 17.88
C VAL A 7 -16.50 -2.47 16.69
N PHE A 8 -17.46 -2.43 15.76
CA PHE A 8 -17.42 -1.51 14.62
C PHE A 8 -17.30 -0.04 15.07
N THR A 9 -18.06 0.37 16.07
CA THR A 9 -18.01 1.74 16.60
C THR A 9 -16.67 2.03 17.24
N GLN A 10 -16.15 1.10 18.04
CA GLN A 10 -14.83 1.23 18.66
C GLN A 10 -13.73 1.34 17.60
N VAL A 11 -13.76 0.54 16.52
CA VAL A 11 -12.84 0.66 15.38
C VAL A 11 -12.94 2.04 14.75
N MET A 12 -14.15 2.55 14.51
CA MET A 12 -14.37 3.86 13.89
C MET A 12 -13.95 5.02 14.80
N ASP A 13 -13.94 4.85 16.13
CA ASP A 13 -13.52 5.88 17.09
C ASP A 13 -12.02 6.19 17.04
N HIS A 14 -11.21 5.30 16.44
CA HIS A 14 -9.80 5.57 16.18
C HIS A 14 -9.56 6.60 15.07
N LEU A 15 -10.60 6.98 14.31
CA LEU A 15 -10.52 7.92 13.19
C LEU A 15 -10.68 9.37 13.65
N PRO A 16 -9.88 10.31 13.13
CA PRO A 16 -10.00 11.74 13.43
C PRO A 16 -11.16 12.36 12.64
N TRP A 17 -12.39 12.20 13.12
CA TRP A 17 -13.61 12.67 12.44
C TRP A 17 -13.65 14.16 12.15
N HIS A 18 -12.96 14.98 12.94
CA HIS A 18 -12.84 16.41 12.68
C HIS A 18 -12.08 16.70 11.38
N VAL A 19 -11.05 15.89 11.06
CA VAL A 19 -10.31 15.97 9.80
C VAL A 19 -11.20 15.52 8.64
N PHE A 20 -11.91 14.38 8.80
CA PHE A 20 -12.83 13.90 7.79
C PHE A 20 -13.86 14.96 7.41
N ARG A 21 -14.47 15.62 8.42
CA ARG A 21 -15.42 16.73 8.18
C ARG A 21 -14.79 17.90 7.43
N ARG A 22 -13.52 18.24 7.68
CA ARG A 22 -12.79 19.27 6.90
C ARG A 22 -12.60 18.85 5.44
N CYS A 23 -12.26 17.58 5.18
CA CYS A 23 -12.16 17.06 3.82
C CYS A 23 -13.53 17.12 3.10
N VAL A 24 -14.61 16.73 3.78
CA VAL A 24 -15.98 16.82 3.24
C VAL A 24 -16.36 18.27 2.91
N ALA A 25 -16.07 19.20 3.80
CA ALA A 25 -16.35 20.63 3.59
C ALA A 25 -15.56 21.22 2.41
N ARG A 26 -14.28 20.86 2.27
CA ARG A 26 -13.40 21.31 1.17
C ARG A 26 -13.99 21.03 -0.21
N TYR A 27 -14.60 19.87 -0.38
CA TYR A 27 -15.17 19.42 -1.66
C TYR A 27 -16.70 19.51 -1.72
N GLY A 28 -17.34 20.13 -0.73
CA GLY A 28 -18.79 20.30 -0.69
C GLY A 28 -19.59 18.98 -0.68
N GLY A 29 -18.97 17.88 -0.17
CA GLY A 29 -19.51 16.53 -0.30
C GLY A 29 -20.88 16.30 0.33
N ASP A 30 -21.25 17.09 1.34
CA ASP A 30 -22.56 17.05 2.02
C ASP A 30 -23.46 18.24 1.65
N HIS A 31 -23.12 19.02 0.59
CA HIS A 31 -23.96 20.13 0.16
C HIS A 31 -25.37 19.64 -0.24
N LYS A 32 -26.40 20.21 0.37
CA LYS A 32 -27.83 19.83 0.18
C LYS A 32 -28.17 18.36 0.50
N ILE A 33 -27.33 17.65 1.24
CA ILE A 33 -27.59 16.26 1.66
C ILE A 33 -28.37 16.24 2.97
N LYS A 34 -29.57 15.57 2.96
CA LYS A 34 -30.47 15.49 4.12
C LYS A 34 -30.28 14.21 4.95
N HIS A 35 -30.10 13.05 4.32
CA HIS A 35 -30.24 11.76 4.98
C HIS A 35 -28.99 10.87 4.94
N PHE A 36 -28.24 10.86 3.85
CA PHE A 36 -27.08 9.97 3.68
C PHE A 36 -25.82 10.80 3.46
N SER A 37 -25.08 11.09 4.53
CA SER A 37 -23.88 11.92 4.51
C SER A 37 -22.66 11.20 3.91
N CYS A 38 -21.58 11.96 3.62
CA CYS A 38 -20.29 11.37 3.28
C CYS A 38 -19.77 10.45 4.38
N LEU A 39 -20.07 10.76 5.64
CA LEU A 39 -19.74 9.92 6.76
C LEU A 39 -20.47 8.58 6.75
N ASP A 40 -21.77 8.59 6.40
CA ASP A 40 -22.54 7.35 6.24
C ASP A 40 -21.99 6.52 5.08
N GLN A 41 -21.62 7.16 3.97
CA GLN A 41 -20.97 6.48 2.84
C GLN A 41 -19.64 5.85 3.24
N PHE A 42 -18.79 6.58 3.95
CA PHE A 42 -17.51 6.04 4.44
C PHE A 42 -17.72 4.84 5.37
N ARG A 43 -18.71 4.93 6.29
CA ARG A 43 -19.06 3.79 7.17
C ARG A 43 -19.55 2.58 6.39
N CYS A 44 -20.36 2.80 5.33
CA CYS A 44 -20.75 1.70 4.43
C CYS A 44 -19.53 1.04 3.77
N PHE A 45 -18.59 1.85 3.26
CA PHE A 45 -17.35 1.31 2.70
C PHE A 45 -16.52 0.58 3.74
N ALA A 46 -16.32 1.16 4.92
CA ALA A 46 -15.57 0.53 6.00
C ALA A 46 -16.21 -0.79 6.43
N PHE A 47 -17.53 -0.81 6.62
CA PHE A 47 -18.28 -2.04 6.91
C PHE A 47 -18.07 -3.09 5.81
N ALA A 48 -18.22 -2.69 4.54
CA ALA A 48 -18.04 -3.59 3.41
C ALA A 48 -16.62 -4.17 3.34
N GLN A 49 -15.60 -3.36 3.58
CA GLN A 49 -14.20 -3.80 3.56
C GLN A 49 -13.91 -4.76 4.73
N LEU A 50 -14.34 -4.41 5.94
CA LEU A 50 -14.09 -5.20 7.14
C LEU A 50 -14.90 -6.51 7.18
N THR A 51 -16.05 -6.59 6.47
CA THR A 51 -16.89 -7.81 6.41
C THR A 51 -16.90 -8.48 5.03
N TRP A 52 -15.99 -8.06 4.13
CA TRP A 52 -15.80 -8.64 2.80
C TRP A 52 -17.05 -8.66 1.92
N ARG A 53 -17.81 -7.55 1.90
CA ARG A 53 -18.96 -7.42 0.99
C ARG A 53 -18.49 -7.15 -0.44
N GLU A 54 -19.16 -7.78 -1.40
CA GLU A 54 -18.75 -7.74 -2.81
C GLU A 54 -19.61 -6.81 -3.66
N SER A 55 -20.75 -6.41 -3.16
CA SER A 55 -21.70 -5.59 -3.90
C SER A 55 -22.52 -4.64 -3.02
N LEU A 56 -23.08 -3.59 -3.62
CA LEU A 56 -24.01 -2.70 -2.92
C LEU A 56 -25.27 -3.43 -2.45
N ARG A 57 -25.68 -4.51 -3.13
CA ARG A 57 -26.80 -5.37 -2.71
C ARG A 57 -26.45 -6.13 -1.42
N ASP A 58 -25.23 -6.62 -1.34
CA ASP A 58 -24.70 -7.29 -0.15
C ASP A 58 -24.70 -6.34 1.05
N ILE A 59 -24.17 -5.13 0.85
CA ILE A 59 -24.13 -4.11 1.89
C ILE A 59 -25.55 -3.78 2.36
N GLU A 60 -26.47 -3.51 1.42
CA GLU A 60 -27.89 -3.23 1.74
C GLU A 60 -28.53 -4.38 2.51
N ALA A 61 -28.36 -5.63 2.05
CA ALA A 61 -28.96 -6.80 2.69
C ALA A 61 -28.42 -6.96 4.13
N CYS A 62 -27.11 -6.89 4.33
CA CYS A 62 -26.50 -7.02 5.64
C CYS A 62 -26.93 -5.88 6.60
N LEU A 63 -26.89 -4.63 6.15
CA LEU A 63 -27.28 -3.49 6.99
C LEU A 63 -28.79 -3.47 7.27
N LYS A 64 -29.62 -3.97 6.36
CA LYS A 64 -31.07 -4.11 6.56
C LYS A 64 -31.40 -5.09 7.71
N THR A 65 -30.70 -6.23 7.79
CA THR A 65 -30.90 -7.18 8.90
C THR A 65 -30.45 -6.62 10.24
N GLN A 66 -29.62 -5.59 10.24
CA GLN A 66 -29.11 -4.92 11.43
C GLN A 66 -29.76 -3.53 11.67
N SER A 67 -30.96 -3.29 11.13
CA SER A 67 -31.61 -1.97 11.16
C SER A 67 -31.75 -1.39 12.58
N SER A 68 -32.04 -2.22 13.59
CA SER A 68 -32.09 -1.81 15.00
C SER A 68 -30.74 -1.38 15.59
N LYS A 69 -29.61 -1.79 14.98
CA LYS A 69 -28.27 -1.47 15.44
C LYS A 69 -27.66 -0.27 14.72
N LEU A 70 -28.22 0.17 13.56
CA LEU A 70 -27.61 1.21 12.71
C LEU A 70 -27.28 2.50 13.47
N TYR A 71 -28.19 2.95 14.35
CA TYR A 71 -27.94 4.11 15.18
C TYR A 71 -26.69 3.93 16.06
N HIS A 72 -26.57 2.79 16.72
CA HIS A 72 -25.41 2.46 17.58
C HIS A 72 -24.11 2.21 16.78
N LEU A 73 -24.22 1.89 15.50
CA LEU A 73 -23.09 1.81 14.57
C LEU A 73 -22.73 3.19 14.00
N GLY A 74 -23.44 4.24 14.42
CA GLY A 74 -23.19 5.63 14.06
C GLY A 74 -23.85 6.10 12.79
N PHE A 75 -24.70 5.31 12.13
CA PHE A 75 -25.46 5.76 10.95
C PHE A 75 -26.60 6.69 11.34
N ARG A 76 -26.81 7.73 10.54
CA ARG A 76 -27.93 8.66 10.74
C ARG A 76 -29.27 8.08 10.28
N SER A 77 -29.26 7.25 9.26
CA SER A 77 -30.44 6.67 8.65
C SER A 77 -30.68 5.26 9.17
N GLN A 78 -31.93 4.94 9.48
CA GLN A 78 -32.37 3.58 9.85
C GLN A 78 -32.45 2.64 8.63
N ARG A 79 -32.35 3.18 7.42
CA ARG A 79 -32.36 2.42 6.16
C ARG A 79 -31.32 2.95 5.20
N ILE A 80 -30.46 2.06 4.73
CA ILE A 80 -29.45 2.35 3.74
C ILE A 80 -29.77 1.55 2.48
N ALA A 81 -30.19 2.26 1.42
CA ALA A 81 -30.57 1.65 0.16
C ALA A 81 -29.41 1.65 -0.83
N ARG A 82 -29.29 0.60 -1.63
CA ARG A 82 -28.22 0.47 -2.66
C ARG A 82 -28.22 1.63 -3.65
N ASN A 83 -29.40 2.12 -4.06
CA ASN A 83 -29.50 3.23 -5.01
C ASN A 83 -28.95 4.53 -4.41
N THR A 84 -29.17 4.76 -3.10
CA THR A 84 -28.59 5.91 -2.38
C THR A 84 -27.08 5.81 -2.35
N MET A 85 -26.51 4.63 -2.05
CA MET A 85 -25.08 4.40 -2.10
C MET A 85 -24.51 4.57 -3.50
N ALA A 86 -25.19 4.02 -4.54
CA ALA A 86 -24.76 4.13 -5.92
C ALA A 86 -24.71 5.60 -6.40
N ASN A 87 -25.75 6.38 -6.09
CA ASN A 87 -25.78 7.81 -6.41
C ASN A 87 -24.66 8.58 -5.67
N ALA A 88 -24.46 8.30 -4.39
CA ALA A 88 -23.38 8.90 -3.63
C ALA A 88 -22.01 8.58 -4.25
N ASN A 89 -21.77 7.33 -4.66
CA ASN A 89 -20.54 6.91 -5.31
C ASN A 89 -20.30 7.61 -6.67
N ALA A 90 -21.37 7.94 -7.38
CA ALA A 90 -21.28 8.61 -8.67
C ALA A 90 -20.94 10.10 -8.56
N VAL A 91 -21.51 10.80 -7.56
CA VAL A 91 -21.47 12.28 -7.50
C VAL A 91 -20.51 12.85 -6.46
N ARG A 92 -20.22 12.16 -5.37
CA ARG A 92 -19.33 12.67 -4.31
C ARG A 92 -17.88 12.57 -4.71
N ASP A 93 -17.16 13.67 -4.54
CA ASP A 93 -15.77 13.77 -4.96
C ASP A 93 -14.87 12.76 -4.22
N TRP A 94 -14.19 11.90 -4.96
CA TRP A 94 -13.27 10.89 -4.44
C TRP A 94 -12.09 11.49 -3.64
N ARG A 95 -11.74 12.76 -3.90
CA ARG A 95 -10.66 13.47 -3.20
C ARG A 95 -10.93 13.65 -1.71
N ILE A 96 -12.19 13.60 -1.28
CA ILE A 96 -12.56 13.55 0.14
C ILE A 96 -11.85 12.40 0.85
N TYR A 97 -11.92 11.21 0.25
CA TYR A 97 -11.32 10.00 0.81
C TYR A 97 -9.80 9.96 0.61
N ALA A 98 -9.31 10.52 -0.48
CA ALA A 98 -7.88 10.64 -0.74
C ALA A 98 -7.18 11.55 0.28
N ASP A 99 -7.69 12.76 0.49
CA ASP A 99 -7.15 13.70 1.48
C ASP A 99 -7.22 13.12 2.90
N PHE A 100 -8.30 12.43 3.21
CA PHE A 100 -8.46 11.76 4.50
C PHE A 100 -7.44 10.63 4.67
N ALA A 101 -7.21 9.81 3.63
CA ALA A 101 -6.21 8.76 3.63
C ALA A 101 -4.80 9.32 3.86
N GLN A 102 -4.44 10.44 3.21
CA GLN A 102 -3.14 11.08 3.41
C GLN A 102 -2.94 11.50 4.87
N HIS A 103 -3.98 12.01 5.52
CA HIS A 103 -3.90 12.36 6.94
C HIS A 103 -3.72 11.13 7.84
N LEU A 104 -4.46 10.03 7.57
CA LEU A 104 -4.29 8.77 8.30
C LEU A 104 -2.90 8.16 8.09
N ILE A 105 -2.37 8.25 6.89
CA ILE A 105 -0.99 7.84 6.56
C ILE A 105 0.02 8.62 7.41
N GLY A 106 -0.16 9.94 7.56
CA GLY A 106 0.68 10.77 8.44
C GLY A 106 0.68 10.24 9.88
N ILE A 107 -0.51 10.00 10.45
CA ILE A 107 -0.64 9.43 11.81
C ILE A 107 0.04 8.06 11.90
N ALA A 108 -0.16 7.19 10.92
CA ALA A 108 0.44 5.87 10.93
C ALA A 108 1.97 5.96 10.87
N ARG A 109 2.54 6.78 9.97
CA ARG A 109 3.99 6.96 9.85
C ARG A 109 4.62 7.45 11.16
N GLU A 110 3.99 8.38 11.86
CA GLU A 110 4.43 8.83 13.19
C GLU A 110 4.44 7.69 14.22
N LEU A 111 3.40 6.86 14.24
CA LEU A 111 3.30 5.72 15.15
C LEU A 111 4.35 4.62 14.88
N TYR A 112 4.80 4.47 13.63
CA TYR A 112 5.76 3.46 13.21
C TYR A 112 7.18 3.98 13.02
N ILE A 113 7.47 5.24 13.40
CA ILE A 113 8.75 5.90 13.13
C ILE A 113 9.95 5.17 13.74
N ASP A 114 9.78 4.61 14.94
CA ASP A 114 10.83 3.90 15.69
C ASP A 114 10.85 2.39 15.39
N GLU A 115 10.08 1.93 14.40
CA GLU A 115 10.04 0.51 14.08
C GLU A 115 11.29 0.09 13.30
N ALA A 116 12.09 -0.79 13.90
CA ALA A 116 13.30 -1.29 13.26
C ALA A 116 12.96 -2.24 12.10
N LEU A 117 13.78 -2.20 11.05
CA LEU A 117 13.75 -3.19 9.97
C LEU A 117 14.70 -4.33 10.32
N PRO A 118 14.24 -5.55 10.58
CA PRO A 118 15.09 -6.65 11.02
C PRO A 118 16.26 -6.90 10.04
N GLY A 119 17.49 -6.88 10.55
CA GLY A 119 18.71 -7.05 9.75
C GLY A 119 19.07 -5.86 8.85
N LEU A 120 18.47 -4.70 9.08
CA LEU A 120 18.75 -3.43 8.42
C LEU A 120 18.89 -2.30 9.46
N GLU A 121 19.45 -2.63 10.62
CA GLU A 121 19.63 -1.69 11.72
C GLU A 121 20.48 -0.49 11.26
N GLY A 122 20.09 0.71 11.70
CA GLY A 122 20.75 1.97 11.33
C GLY A 122 20.31 2.57 9.99
N LEU A 123 19.25 2.04 9.36
CA LEU A 123 18.61 2.67 8.22
C LEU A 123 17.32 3.34 8.66
N ASP A 124 17.28 4.67 8.57
CA ASP A 124 16.16 5.47 9.08
C ASP A 124 14.91 5.34 8.19
N THR A 125 15.07 5.39 6.88
CA THR A 125 13.92 5.41 5.97
C THR A 125 14.18 4.56 4.74
N VAL A 126 13.36 3.53 4.55
CA VAL A 126 13.41 2.64 3.39
C VAL A 126 12.02 2.54 2.77
N TYR A 127 11.96 2.84 1.49
CA TYR A 127 10.75 2.75 0.69
C TYR A 127 10.84 1.62 -0.34
N ALA A 128 9.78 0.83 -0.48
CA ALA A 128 9.58 -0.05 -1.63
C ALA A 128 8.62 0.61 -2.62
N LEU A 129 9.05 0.77 -3.87
CA LEU A 129 8.23 1.32 -4.96
C LEU A 129 7.85 0.21 -5.93
N ASP A 130 6.55 0.07 -6.15
CA ASP A 130 6.02 -0.82 -7.19
C ASP A 130 4.65 -0.38 -7.67
N SER A 131 4.13 -1.06 -8.69
CA SER A 131 2.79 -0.82 -9.23
C SER A 131 2.02 -2.12 -9.37
N SER A 132 0.70 -2.03 -9.22
CA SER A 132 -0.18 -3.16 -9.43
C SER A 132 -1.32 -2.81 -10.37
N THR A 133 -1.53 -3.64 -11.38
CA THR A 133 -2.63 -3.48 -12.33
C THR A 133 -3.91 -4.12 -11.77
N ILE A 134 -5.03 -3.41 -11.88
CA ILE A 134 -6.37 -3.89 -11.59
C ILE A 134 -7.11 -3.94 -12.90
N ASP A 135 -7.38 -5.15 -13.37
CA ASP A 135 -8.09 -5.37 -14.63
C ASP A 135 -9.58 -5.00 -14.49
N LEU A 136 -10.11 -4.35 -15.50
CA LEU A 136 -11.50 -3.89 -15.60
C LEU A 136 -12.12 -4.41 -16.90
N CYS A 137 -13.44 -4.57 -16.90
CA CYS A 137 -14.18 -4.92 -18.11
C CYS A 137 -14.35 -3.66 -18.99
N LEU A 138 -13.81 -3.67 -20.22
CA LEU A 138 -13.82 -2.49 -21.09
C LEU A 138 -15.25 -2.01 -21.44
N SER A 139 -16.20 -2.93 -21.62
CA SER A 139 -17.60 -2.58 -21.93
C SER A 139 -18.29 -1.81 -20.79
N VAL A 140 -17.79 -1.95 -19.56
CA VAL A 140 -18.34 -1.33 -18.35
C VAL A 140 -17.52 -0.11 -17.94
N PHE A 141 -16.19 -0.14 -18.12
CA PHE A 141 -15.26 0.90 -17.68
C PHE A 141 -14.56 1.56 -18.88
N SER A 142 -15.34 2.12 -19.80
CA SER A 142 -14.84 2.74 -21.04
C SER A 142 -13.85 3.90 -20.83
N TRP A 143 -13.90 4.53 -19.67
CA TRP A 143 -12.99 5.63 -19.28
C TRP A 143 -11.55 5.18 -18.95
N ALA A 144 -11.33 3.87 -18.74
CA ALA A 144 -10.01 3.32 -18.36
C ALA A 144 -9.41 2.39 -19.44
N PRO A 145 -9.29 2.80 -20.70
CA PRO A 145 -8.80 1.93 -21.76
C PRO A 145 -7.33 1.56 -21.51
N PHE A 146 -7.00 0.27 -21.60
CA PHE A 146 -5.64 -0.24 -21.45
C PHE A 146 -5.09 -0.84 -22.74
N ARG A 147 -5.84 -1.77 -23.35
CA ARG A 147 -5.58 -2.37 -24.67
C ARG A 147 -6.85 -2.31 -25.50
N SER A 148 -6.77 -2.71 -26.76
CA SER A 148 -7.95 -2.74 -27.65
C SER A 148 -9.17 -3.46 -27.05
N THR A 149 -8.95 -4.49 -26.24
CA THR A 149 -9.99 -5.34 -25.65
C THR A 149 -10.08 -5.29 -24.13
N LYS A 150 -9.23 -4.48 -23.45
CA LYS A 150 -9.15 -4.45 -21.99
C LYS A 150 -9.13 -3.04 -21.44
N ALA A 151 -9.80 -2.86 -20.32
CA ALA A 151 -9.63 -1.70 -19.44
C ALA A 151 -8.79 -2.08 -18.22
N ALA A 152 -8.04 -1.16 -17.68
CA ALA A 152 -7.31 -1.35 -16.44
C ALA A 152 -6.92 -0.01 -15.81
N ILE A 153 -6.77 -0.02 -14.50
CA ILE A 153 -6.11 1.03 -13.75
C ILE A 153 -4.84 0.46 -13.10
N LYS A 154 -3.88 1.33 -12.84
CA LYS A 154 -2.67 1.00 -12.08
C LYS A 154 -2.66 1.74 -10.76
N LEU A 155 -2.34 1.02 -9.72
CA LEU A 155 -2.09 1.54 -8.39
C LEU A 155 -0.57 1.55 -8.17
N HIS A 156 0.04 2.73 -8.27
CA HIS A 156 1.45 2.93 -7.96
C HIS A 156 1.57 3.27 -6.48
N THR A 157 2.43 2.57 -5.77
CA THR A 157 2.58 2.74 -4.33
C THR A 157 4.05 2.83 -3.93
N LEU A 158 4.35 3.85 -3.14
CA LEU A 158 5.57 3.95 -2.37
C LEU A 158 5.24 3.51 -0.94
N LEU A 159 5.75 2.37 -0.53
CA LEU A 159 5.50 1.76 0.77
C LEU A 159 6.65 2.08 1.71
N ASP A 160 6.39 2.77 2.82
CA ASP A 160 7.34 2.87 3.94
C ASP A 160 7.42 1.50 4.61
N LEU A 161 8.59 0.89 4.59
CA LEU A 161 8.78 -0.46 5.11
C LEU A 161 8.69 -0.55 6.63
N ARG A 162 8.76 0.58 7.34
CA ARG A 162 8.41 0.66 8.75
C ARG A 162 6.90 0.54 8.89
N GLY A 163 6.44 -0.58 9.38
CA GLY A 163 5.03 -0.91 9.51
C GLY A 163 4.28 -1.14 8.20
N ASN A 164 4.96 -1.16 7.04
CA ASN A 164 4.36 -1.33 5.72
C ASN A 164 3.25 -0.31 5.42
N ILE A 165 3.51 0.97 5.72
CA ILE A 165 2.57 2.07 5.53
C ILE A 165 2.72 2.67 4.12
N PRO A 166 1.65 2.75 3.31
CA PRO A 166 1.73 3.38 1.99
C PRO A 166 1.91 4.90 2.13
N SER A 167 3.14 5.40 1.94
CA SER A 167 3.47 6.82 2.07
C SER A 167 3.01 7.67 0.87
N PHE A 168 2.94 7.04 -0.31
CA PHE A 168 2.45 7.68 -1.52
C PHE A 168 1.66 6.66 -2.35
N ILE A 169 0.51 7.12 -2.88
CA ILE A 169 -0.33 6.31 -3.76
C ILE A 169 -0.80 7.18 -4.92
N PHE A 170 -0.64 6.65 -6.13
CA PHE A 170 -1.10 7.28 -7.35
C PHE A 170 -1.90 6.30 -8.21
N ILE A 171 -3.13 6.69 -8.58
CA ILE A 171 -4.01 5.89 -9.42
C ILE A 171 -3.92 6.44 -10.85
N SER A 172 -3.41 5.62 -11.78
CA SER A 172 -3.31 5.97 -13.19
C SER A 172 -4.15 5.04 -14.07
N ASN A 173 -4.31 5.41 -15.34
CA ASN A 173 -4.80 4.45 -16.33
C ASN A 173 -3.75 3.35 -16.59
N GLY A 174 -4.18 2.21 -17.12
CA GLY A 174 -3.31 1.07 -17.38
C GLY A 174 -2.18 1.34 -18.40
N LYS A 175 -2.28 2.38 -19.22
CA LYS A 175 -1.29 2.73 -20.25
C LYS A 175 -0.04 3.43 -19.70
N MET A 176 -0.12 4.02 -18.50
CA MET A 176 1.00 4.71 -17.91
C MET A 176 2.16 3.73 -17.64
N HIS A 177 3.36 4.04 -18.16
CA HIS A 177 4.56 3.27 -17.85
C HIS A 177 4.98 3.48 -16.40
N ASP A 178 5.31 2.40 -15.69
CA ASP A 178 5.58 2.42 -14.25
C ASP A 178 6.69 3.39 -13.86
N VAL A 179 7.73 3.48 -14.68
CA VAL A 179 8.87 4.38 -14.44
C VAL A 179 8.48 5.87 -14.36
N ARG A 180 7.38 6.27 -15.01
CA ARG A 180 6.91 7.67 -14.98
C ARG A 180 6.44 8.13 -13.60
N ILE A 181 6.14 7.20 -12.70
CA ILE A 181 5.76 7.56 -11.35
C ILE A 181 6.87 8.29 -10.60
N LEU A 182 8.14 8.05 -10.98
CA LEU A 182 9.28 8.74 -10.40
C LEU A 182 9.24 10.27 -10.65
N ASP A 183 8.53 10.73 -11.69
CA ASP A 183 8.32 12.16 -11.96
C ASP A 183 7.34 12.83 -10.99
N HIS A 184 6.55 12.03 -10.26
CA HIS A 184 5.56 12.50 -9.28
C HIS A 184 6.05 12.37 -7.84
N LEU A 185 7.21 11.74 -7.61
CA LEU A 185 7.77 11.61 -6.27
C LEU A 185 8.61 12.83 -5.90
N VAL A 186 8.50 13.23 -4.66
CA VAL A 186 9.44 14.16 -4.02
C VAL A 186 10.40 13.32 -3.19
N PRO A 187 11.67 13.14 -3.63
CA PRO A 187 12.63 12.31 -2.93
C PRO A 187 12.99 12.90 -1.56
N GLU A 188 13.07 12.04 -0.54
CA GLU A 188 13.51 12.42 0.81
C GLU A 188 15.03 12.19 0.92
N PRO A 189 15.84 13.22 1.26
CA PRO A 189 17.29 13.06 1.44
C PRO A 189 17.61 11.98 2.48
N GLY A 190 18.58 11.12 2.19
CA GLY A 190 18.98 10.01 3.05
C GLY A 190 18.12 8.75 2.93
N ALA A 191 16.91 8.83 2.35
CA ALA A 191 16.04 7.68 2.19
C ALA A 191 16.52 6.72 1.10
N PHE A 192 16.24 5.43 1.29
CA PHE A 192 16.47 4.37 0.30
C PHE A 192 15.20 4.05 -0.47
N TYR A 193 15.29 4.06 -1.80
CA TYR A 193 14.21 3.68 -2.71
C TYR A 193 14.53 2.33 -3.35
N VAL A 194 13.82 1.29 -2.93
CA VAL A 194 13.99 -0.07 -3.44
C VAL A 194 12.94 -0.32 -4.52
N MET A 195 13.37 -0.67 -5.72
CA MET A 195 12.47 -0.82 -6.86
C MET A 195 12.94 -1.91 -7.84
N ASP A 196 12.03 -2.40 -8.66
CA ASP A 196 12.29 -3.39 -9.69
C ASP A 196 13.07 -2.77 -10.89
N ARG A 197 13.60 -3.64 -11.77
CA ARG A 197 14.31 -3.22 -12.99
C ARG A 197 13.45 -2.44 -13.99
N GLY A 198 12.12 -2.51 -13.89
CA GLY A 198 11.19 -1.72 -14.70
C GLY A 198 11.32 -0.22 -14.46
N TYR A 199 11.80 0.16 -13.29
CA TYR A 199 12.03 1.56 -12.90
C TYR A 199 13.43 2.08 -13.28
N VAL A 200 14.28 1.30 -13.95
CA VAL A 200 15.60 1.75 -14.38
C VAL A 200 15.48 2.72 -15.54
N ASP A 201 15.63 3.99 -15.21
CA ASP A 201 15.76 5.12 -16.09
C ASP A 201 16.83 6.04 -15.48
N PHE A 202 17.94 6.22 -16.20
CA PHE A 202 19.13 6.83 -15.60
C PHE A 202 18.96 8.33 -15.35
N GLU A 203 18.14 9.04 -16.09
CA GLU A 203 17.82 10.44 -15.82
C GLU A 203 17.04 10.58 -14.52
N ARG A 204 16.03 9.71 -14.31
CA ARG A 204 15.22 9.69 -13.07
C ARG A 204 16.01 9.22 -11.87
N LEU A 205 16.89 8.23 -12.03
CA LEU A 205 17.81 7.80 -10.99
C LEU A 205 18.84 8.89 -10.64
N GLY A 206 19.26 9.69 -11.64
CA GLY A 206 20.08 10.88 -11.42
C GLY A 206 19.41 11.91 -10.52
N ARG A 207 18.12 12.17 -10.75
CA ARG A 207 17.33 13.09 -9.90
C ARG A 207 17.20 12.59 -8.46
N LEU A 208 17.05 11.28 -8.23
CA LEU A 208 17.06 10.69 -6.88
C LEU A 208 18.42 10.93 -6.19
N ASP A 209 19.52 10.72 -6.90
CA ASP A 209 20.87 10.93 -6.40
C ASP A 209 21.17 12.42 -6.11
N GLU A 210 20.74 13.32 -7.00
CA GLU A 210 20.85 14.78 -6.81
C GLU A 210 20.06 15.28 -5.60
N ALA A 211 18.94 14.64 -5.28
CA ALA A 211 18.16 14.92 -4.08
C ALA A 211 18.80 14.35 -2.79
N GLY A 212 19.99 13.74 -2.87
CA GLY A 212 20.65 13.13 -1.71
C GLY A 212 20.01 11.81 -1.25
N SER A 213 19.21 11.17 -2.11
CA SER A 213 18.56 9.90 -1.81
C SER A 213 19.34 8.73 -2.37
N PHE A 214 19.11 7.54 -1.84
CA PHE A 214 19.71 6.32 -2.33
C PHE A 214 18.69 5.44 -3.04
N PHE A 215 19.14 4.67 -4.02
CA PHE A 215 18.30 3.66 -4.66
C PHE A 215 18.97 2.30 -4.69
N VAL A 216 18.13 1.26 -4.69
CA VAL A 216 18.54 -0.12 -4.93
C VAL A 216 17.59 -0.71 -5.96
N THR A 217 18.11 -1.12 -7.11
CA THR A 217 17.33 -1.72 -8.19
C THR A 217 18.09 -2.88 -8.83
N ARG A 218 17.39 -3.68 -9.67
CA ARG A 218 18.06 -4.71 -10.48
C ARG A 218 18.58 -4.12 -11.78
N ALA A 219 19.78 -4.54 -12.18
CA ALA A 219 20.35 -4.17 -13.46
C ALA A 219 19.55 -4.76 -14.63
N LYS A 220 19.39 -4.01 -15.72
CA LYS A 220 18.94 -4.54 -17.00
C LYS A 220 20.07 -5.35 -17.67
N SER A 221 19.75 -6.45 -18.34
CA SER A 221 20.73 -7.33 -18.97
C SER A 221 21.51 -6.65 -20.11
N ASN A 222 20.90 -5.68 -20.77
CA ASN A 222 21.47 -4.93 -21.90
C ASN A 222 22.20 -3.65 -21.46
N MET A 223 22.44 -3.45 -20.16
CA MET A 223 23.12 -2.27 -19.65
C MET A 223 24.60 -2.25 -20.09
N LYS A 224 25.02 -1.17 -20.75
CA LYS A 224 26.41 -0.94 -21.17
C LYS A 224 27.17 -0.18 -20.08
N ALA A 225 28.13 -0.84 -19.46
CA ALA A 225 28.94 -0.25 -18.38
C ALA A 225 30.37 -0.81 -18.39
N ARG A 226 31.31 0.01 -17.92
CA ARG A 226 32.71 -0.37 -17.73
C ARG A 226 33.05 -0.42 -16.26
N ARG A 227 33.65 -1.51 -15.80
CA ARG A 227 34.17 -1.65 -14.45
C ARG A 227 35.37 -0.73 -14.24
N ARG A 228 35.34 0.03 -13.14
CA ARG A 228 36.45 0.88 -12.68
C ARG A 228 37.22 0.20 -11.58
N TYR A 229 36.54 -0.39 -10.60
CA TYR A 229 37.14 -1.01 -9.44
C TYR A 229 36.32 -2.23 -9.01
N SER A 230 36.95 -3.21 -8.35
CA SER A 230 36.30 -4.37 -7.73
C SER A 230 36.78 -4.53 -6.31
N ARG A 231 35.83 -4.57 -5.37
CA ARG A 231 36.09 -4.84 -3.97
C ARG A 231 36.19 -6.35 -3.73
N PRO A 232 37.00 -6.81 -2.76
CA PRO A 232 36.97 -8.20 -2.31
C PRO A 232 35.56 -8.51 -1.73
N VAL A 233 35.10 -9.74 -1.95
CA VAL A 233 33.83 -10.25 -1.43
C VAL A 233 34.01 -11.62 -0.82
N ASP A 234 33.27 -11.87 0.25
CA ASP A 234 33.17 -13.23 0.81
C ASP A 234 32.12 -14.01 0.02
N ARG A 235 32.56 -14.97 -0.77
CA ARG A 235 31.69 -15.78 -1.62
C ARG A 235 30.82 -16.78 -0.82
N SER A 236 31.22 -17.11 0.41
CA SER A 236 30.43 -17.99 1.28
C SER A 236 29.06 -17.39 1.63
N THR A 237 28.93 -16.04 1.55
CA THR A 237 27.68 -15.30 1.80
C THR A 237 26.74 -15.25 0.59
N GLY A 238 27.12 -15.83 -0.56
CA GLY A 238 26.42 -15.71 -1.83
C GLY A 238 26.85 -14.52 -2.68
N LEU A 239 27.69 -13.61 -2.19
CA LEU A 239 28.23 -12.49 -2.95
C LEU A 239 29.23 -12.98 -4.02
N ILE A 240 29.00 -12.59 -5.28
CA ILE A 240 29.90 -12.94 -6.41
C ILE A 240 30.83 -11.80 -6.74
N CYS A 241 30.34 -10.56 -6.75
CA CYS A 241 31.17 -9.38 -6.94
C CYS A 241 30.53 -8.12 -6.35
N ASP A 242 31.39 -7.17 -5.98
CA ASP A 242 31.06 -5.80 -5.60
C ASP A 242 31.96 -4.85 -6.39
N GLN A 243 31.39 -4.09 -7.32
CA GLN A 243 32.13 -3.35 -8.33
C GLN A 243 31.67 -1.91 -8.42
N THR A 244 32.60 -1.00 -8.58
CA THR A 244 32.34 0.35 -9.06
C THR A 244 32.34 0.34 -10.59
N ILE A 245 31.29 0.81 -11.20
CA ILE A 245 31.11 0.87 -12.65
C ILE A 245 30.80 2.30 -13.12
N VAL A 246 31.06 2.58 -14.39
CA VAL A 246 30.57 3.79 -15.06
C VAL A 246 29.80 3.39 -16.31
N LEU A 247 28.71 4.09 -16.59
CA LEU A 247 27.91 3.87 -17.77
C LEU A 247 28.68 4.30 -19.02
N THR A 248 28.55 3.53 -20.11
CA THR A 248 29.27 3.80 -21.38
C THR A 248 28.34 4.10 -22.55
N GLY A 249 27.04 3.82 -22.42
CA GLY A 249 26.07 4.19 -23.43
C GLY A 249 25.85 5.71 -23.48
N PHE A 250 25.78 6.28 -24.67
CA PHE A 250 25.70 7.73 -24.87
C PHE A 250 24.54 8.36 -24.06
N TYR A 251 23.31 7.93 -24.29
CA TYR A 251 22.12 8.46 -23.59
C TYR A 251 22.09 8.14 -22.10
N THR A 252 22.55 6.96 -21.72
CA THR A 252 22.56 6.56 -20.30
C THR A 252 23.56 7.37 -19.49
N ARG A 253 24.70 7.76 -20.09
CA ARG A 253 25.70 8.60 -19.46
C ARG A 253 25.23 10.05 -19.33
N GLN A 254 24.44 10.55 -20.26
CA GLN A 254 23.84 11.89 -20.13
C GLN A 254 22.88 11.97 -18.93
N GLY A 255 22.10 10.90 -18.68
CA GLY A 255 21.16 10.84 -17.56
C GLY A 255 21.83 10.55 -16.21
N PHE A 256 23.01 9.87 -16.20
CA PHE A 256 23.75 9.54 -14.98
C PHE A 256 25.24 9.42 -15.30
N ASP A 257 26.02 10.45 -15.02
CA ASP A 257 27.44 10.55 -15.33
C ASP A 257 28.36 10.09 -14.20
N ARG A 258 27.81 9.88 -13.00
CA ARG A 258 28.52 9.48 -11.78
C ARG A 258 28.77 7.96 -11.74
N PRO A 259 29.75 7.51 -10.94
CA PRO A 259 29.93 6.09 -10.70
C PRO A 259 28.72 5.45 -10.03
N LEU A 260 28.43 4.22 -10.42
CA LEU A 260 27.43 3.35 -9.81
C LEU A 260 28.10 2.13 -9.17
N ARG A 261 27.49 1.60 -8.16
CA ARG A 261 27.89 0.34 -7.54
C ARG A 261 27.06 -0.80 -8.11
N ARG A 262 27.72 -1.85 -8.57
CA ARG A 262 27.12 -3.07 -9.11
C ARG A 262 27.48 -4.24 -8.20
N ILE A 263 26.46 -4.90 -7.66
CA ILE A 263 26.64 -6.05 -6.76
C ILE A 263 25.97 -7.25 -7.42
N LYS A 264 26.72 -8.36 -7.58
CA LYS A 264 26.14 -9.63 -8.03
C LYS A 264 26.06 -10.57 -6.84
N PHE A 265 24.87 -11.13 -6.64
CA PHE A 265 24.51 -11.98 -5.52
C PHE A 265 23.78 -13.23 -6.01
N ASN A 266 24.19 -14.38 -5.54
CA ASN A 266 23.46 -15.62 -5.70
C ASN A 266 22.67 -15.85 -4.42
N ASP A 267 21.36 -15.81 -4.53
CA ASP A 267 20.48 -16.04 -3.40
C ASP A 267 20.52 -17.52 -3.01
N PRO A 268 20.99 -17.88 -1.81
CA PRO A 268 21.10 -19.28 -1.40
C PRO A 268 19.74 -19.96 -1.21
N GLU A 269 18.69 -19.19 -0.91
CA GLU A 269 17.33 -19.71 -0.70
C GLU A 269 16.65 -20.07 -2.02
N THR A 270 16.77 -19.20 -3.04
CA THR A 270 16.07 -19.37 -4.31
C THR A 270 16.96 -19.90 -5.44
N GLY A 271 18.28 -19.97 -5.24
CA GLY A 271 19.27 -20.30 -6.28
C GLY A 271 19.42 -19.26 -7.39
N LYS A 272 18.68 -18.14 -7.33
CA LYS A 272 18.66 -17.11 -8.36
C LYS A 272 19.87 -16.18 -8.28
N SER A 273 20.47 -15.91 -9.44
CA SER A 273 21.55 -14.91 -9.55
C SER A 273 20.96 -13.53 -9.84
N LEU A 274 21.19 -12.57 -8.95
CA LEU A 274 20.68 -11.21 -9.03
C LEU A 274 21.84 -10.23 -9.20
N VAL A 275 21.60 -9.18 -9.98
CA VAL A 275 22.57 -8.08 -10.14
C VAL A 275 21.89 -6.80 -9.71
N PHE A 276 22.40 -6.20 -8.65
CA PHE A 276 21.89 -4.94 -8.10
C PHE A 276 22.70 -3.75 -8.59
N LEU A 277 22.02 -2.62 -8.73
CA LEU A 277 22.60 -1.29 -8.95
C LEU A 277 22.20 -0.38 -7.81
N THR A 278 23.14 0.41 -7.32
CA THR A 278 22.90 1.43 -6.30
C THR A 278 23.90 2.58 -6.44
N ASN A 279 23.52 3.76 -5.95
CA ASN A 279 24.42 4.90 -5.75
C ASN A 279 25.02 4.92 -4.33
N ASN A 280 24.66 3.96 -3.46
CA ASN A 280 25.24 3.87 -2.12
C ASN A 280 26.54 3.04 -2.12
N PHE A 281 27.62 3.66 -1.67
CA PHE A 281 28.95 3.06 -1.58
C PHE A 281 29.37 2.73 -0.14
N VAL A 282 28.57 3.11 0.86
CA VAL A 282 28.89 3.00 2.28
C VAL A 282 28.44 1.66 2.85
N LEU A 283 27.18 1.28 2.60
CA LEU A 283 26.61 0.06 3.16
C LEU A 283 27.35 -1.21 2.68
N PRO A 284 27.46 -2.25 3.54
CA PRO A 284 27.94 -3.57 3.11
C PRO A 284 27.15 -4.13 1.92
N ALA A 285 27.81 -4.84 1.00
CA ALA A 285 27.15 -5.41 -0.18
C ALA A 285 26.01 -6.37 0.18
N LEU A 286 26.16 -7.12 1.26
CA LEU A 286 25.12 -8.02 1.76
C LEU A 286 23.88 -7.26 2.26
N THR A 287 24.07 -6.10 2.90
CA THR A 287 22.96 -5.22 3.32
C THR A 287 22.18 -4.71 2.11
N ILE A 288 22.84 -4.36 1.00
CA ILE A 288 22.16 -3.98 -0.25
C ILE A 288 21.31 -5.15 -0.81
N ALA A 289 21.84 -6.38 -0.75
CA ALA A 289 21.09 -7.56 -1.17
C ALA A 289 19.86 -7.81 -0.26
N LYS A 290 20.01 -7.65 1.06
CA LYS A 290 18.91 -7.73 2.03
C LYS A 290 17.86 -6.64 1.79
N LEU A 291 18.28 -5.40 1.56
CA LEU A 291 17.39 -4.29 1.21
C LEU A 291 16.49 -4.66 0.02
N TYR A 292 17.06 -5.26 -1.01
CA TYR A 292 16.27 -5.64 -2.17
C TYR A 292 15.23 -6.74 -1.86
N LYS A 293 15.48 -7.65 -0.93
CA LYS A 293 14.47 -8.63 -0.47
C LYS A 293 13.23 -7.94 0.11
N TYR A 294 13.40 -6.84 0.83
CA TYR A 294 12.28 -6.09 1.41
C TYR A 294 11.35 -5.46 0.36
N ARG A 295 11.77 -5.34 -0.90
CA ARG A 295 10.88 -4.91 -1.99
C ARG A 295 9.59 -5.76 -2.06
N TRP A 296 9.69 -7.04 -1.69
CA TRP A 296 8.53 -7.94 -1.69
C TRP A 296 7.37 -7.46 -0.81
N GLN A 297 7.62 -6.64 0.20
CA GLN A 297 6.57 -6.13 1.08
C GLN A 297 5.52 -5.31 0.33
N VAL A 298 5.88 -4.59 -0.73
CA VAL A 298 4.90 -3.86 -1.54
C VAL A 298 4.00 -4.81 -2.35
N GLU A 299 4.50 -5.96 -2.76
CA GLU A 299 3.69 -7.00 -3.42
C GLU A 299 2.70 -7.63 -2.43
N LEU A 300 3.12 -7.88 -1.19
CA LEU A 300 2.24 -8.31 -0.10
C LEU A 300 1.17 -7.27 0.22
N PHE A 301 1.53 -5.99 0.25
CA PHE A 301 0.56 -4.90 0.37
C PHE A 301 -0.48 -4.94 -0.77
N PHE A 302 -0.07 -5.11 -2.03
CA PHE A 302 -1.01 -5.22 -3.14
C PHE A 302 -1.89 -6.46 -3.04
N LYS A 303 -1.32 -7.59 -2.65
CA LYS A 303 -2.08 -8.82 -2.38
C LYS A 303 -3.16 -8.54 -1.33
N TRP A 304 -2.78 -7.89 -0.24
CA TRP A 304 -3.67 -7.53 0.86
C TRP A 304 -4.82 -6.64 0.37
N ILE A 305 -4.51 -5.52 -0.32
CA ILE A 305 -5.50 -4.60 -0.87
C ILE A 305 -6.45 -5.30 -1.86
N LYS A 306 -5.93 -6.14 -2.76
CA LYS A 306 -6.74 -6.83 -3.78
C LYS A 306 -7.61 -7.95 -3.22
N GLN A 307 -7.09 -8.73 -2.29
CA GLN A 307 -7.76 -9.94 -1.79
C GLN A 307 -8.65 -9.63 -0.59
N HIS A 308 -8.15 -8.87 0.38
CA HIS A 308 -8.85 -8.66 1.63
C HIS A 308 -9.77 -7.44 1.60
N LEU A 309 -9.39 -6.39 0.90
CA LEU A 309 -10.27 -5.24 0.69
C LEU A 309 -11.07 -5.33 -0.63
N ARG A 310 -10.94 -6.43 -1.35
CA ARG A 310 -11.74 -6.81 -2.53
C ARG A 310 -11.95 -5.70 -3.56
N ILE A 311 -10.92 -4.89 -3.83
CA ILE A 311 -10.99 -3.83 -4.84
C ILE A 311 -11.01 -4.36 -6.29
N LYS A 312 -11.29 -5.66 -6.49
CA LYS A 312 -11.58 -6.25 -7.80
C LYS A 312 -13.07 -6.16 -8.15
N ALA A 313 -13.95 -6.10 -7.14
CA ALA A 313 -15.39 -5.91 -7.31
C ALA A 313 -15.74 -4.46 -6.95
N PHE A 314 -16.01 -3.64 -7.96
CA PHE A 314 -16.32 -2.23 -7.75
C PHE A 314 -17.80 -2.00 -7.52
N PHE A 315 -18.13 -1.11 -6.57
CA PHE A 315 -19.48 -0.72 -6.18
C PHE A 315 -20.10 0.32 -7.11
N GLY A 316 -19.42 0.67 -8.20
CA GLY A 316 -19.87 1.57 -9.24
C GLY A 316 -18.89 1.57 -10.40
N ILE A 317 -19.36 2.04 -11.57
CA ILE A 317 -18.64 1.94 -12.83
C ILE A 317 -17.93 3.25 -13.23
N SER A 318 -18.28 4.38 -12.61
CA SER A 318 -17.63 5.66 -12.90
C SER A 318 -16.23 5.71 -12.31
N GLU A 319 -15.34 6.50 -12.92
CA GLU A 319 -14.00 6.76 -12.40
C GLU A 319 -14.04 7.22 -10.94
N ASN A 320 -15.00 8.11 -10.64
CA ASN A 320 -15.19 8.63 -9.29
C ASN A 320 -15.55 7.54 -8.27
N ALA A 321 -16.46 6.62 -8.62
CA ALA A 321 -16.87 5.52 -7.77
C ALA A 321 -15.70 4.56 -7.49
N VAL A 322 -14.92 4.22 -8.51
CA VAL A 322 -13.75 3.36 -8.41
C VAL A 322 -12.68 3.99 -7.50
N LYS A 323 -12.35 5.25 -7.73
CA LYS A 323 -11.37 5.97 -6.90
C LYS A 323 -11.85 6.13 -5.47
N SER A 324 -13.12 6.44 -5.23
CA SER A 324 -13.71 6.53 -3.88
C SER A 324 -13.58 5.22 -3.12
N GLN A 325 -13.85 4.09 -3.77
CA GLN A 325 -13.72 2.78 -3.15
C GLN A 325 -12.26 2.43 -2.83
N ILE A 326 -11.33 2.67 -3.76
CA ILE A 326 -9.90 2.41 -3.54
C ILE A 326 -9.38 3.24 -2.36
N TRP A 327 -9.66 4.55 -2.34
CA TRP A 327 -9.19 5.41 -1.26
C TRP A 327 -9.82 5.07 0.08
N SER A 328 -11.09 4.67 0.10
CA SER A 328 -11.73 4.16 1.33
C SER A 328 -11.11 2.85 1.81
N ALA A 329 -10.73 1.96 0.89
CA ALA A 329 -10.01 0.74 1.22
C ALA A 329 -8.64 1.03 1.83
N ILE A 330 -7.91 2.02 1.29
CA ILE A 330 -6.64 2.49 1.85
C ILE A 330 -6.84 3.08 3.24
N CYS A 331 -7.90 3.89 3.47
CA CYS A 331 -8.24 4.38 4.80
C CYS A 331 -8.44 3.24 5.80
N VAL A 332 -9.14 2.18 5.40
CA VAL A 332 -9.39 1.01 6.26
C VAL A 332 -8.09 0.24 6.54
N TYR A 333 -7.23 0.05 5.54
CA TYR A 333 -5.91 -0.56 5.74
C TYR A 333 -5.10 0.20 6.80
N VAL A 334 -4.97 1.51 6.60
CA VAL A 334 -4.19 2.37 7.49
C VAL A 334 -4.83 2.44 8.89
N LEU A 335 -6.16 2.44 8.97
CA LEU A 335 -6.88 2.37 10.26
C LEU A 335 -6.54 1.10 11.04
N VAL A 336 -6.54 -0.07 10.38
CA VAL A 336 -6.17 -1.34 11.03
C VAL A 336 -4.71 -1.30 11.50
N ALA A 337 -3.80 -0.71 10.70
CA ALA A 337 -2.41 -0.51 11.11
C ALA A 337 -2.29 0.42 12.33
N ILE A 338 -3.04 1.53 12.36
CA ILE A 338 -3.10 2.45 13.52
C ILE A 338 -3.60 1.73 14.77
N ILE A 339 -4.69 0.95 14.65
CA ILE A 339 -5.25 0.16 15.77
C ILE A 339 -4.21 -0.83 16.28
N LYS A 340 -3.59 -1.60 15.37
CA LYS A 340 -2.53 -2.54 15.74
C LYS A 340 -1.46 -1.89 16.60
N LYS A 341 -0.95 -0.75 16.19
CA LYS A 341 0.13 -0.05 16.90
C LYS A 341 -0.33 0.56 18.21
N ARG A 342 -1.50 1.21 18.24
CA ARG A 342 -2.05 1.84 19.46
C ARG A 342 -2.39 0.84 20.55
N LEU A 343 -2.88 -0.33 20.18
CA LEU A 343 -3.25 -1.39 21.13
C LEU A 343 -2.09 -2.36 21.40
N GLY A 344 -0.92 -2.18 20.81
CA GLY A 344 0.24 -3.08 21.00
C GLY A 344 0.01 -4.51 20.52
N LEU A 345 -0.84 -4.71 19.48
CA LEU A 345 -1.22 -6.04 19.03
C LEU A 345 -0.06 -6.76 18.34
N THR A 346 0.20 -8.00 18.72
CA THR A 346 1.19 -8.89 18.09
C THR A 346 0.66 -9.53 16.81
N ALA A 347 -0.67 -9.73 16.72
CA ALA A 347 -1.34 -10.31 15.56
C ALA A 347 -1.01 -9.55 14.27
N SER A 348 -0.91 -10.26 13.14
CA SER A 348 -0.73 -9.66 11.81
C SER A 348 -1.95 -8.84 11.40
N LEU A 349 -1.79 -7.90 10.46
CA LEU A 349 -2.93 -7.14 9.93
C LEU A 349 -4.00 -8.06 9.32
N TYR A 350 -3.58 -9.21 8.78
CA TYR A 350 -4.50 -10.20 8.25
C TYR A 350 -5.34 -10.85 9.34
N GLU A 351 -4.73 -11.33 10.41
CA GLU A 351 -5.43 -11.93 11.56
C GLU A 351 -6.39 -10.93 12.22
N ILE A 352 -5.95 -9.67 12.38
CA ILE A 352 -6.81 -8.60 12.90
C ILE A 352 -8.08 -8.46 12.04
N LEU A 353 -7.93 -8.44 10.71
CA LEU A 353 -9.08 -8.37 9.81
C LEU A 353 -9.99 -9.60 9.90
N GLN A 354 -9.43 -10.80 10.01
CA GLN A 354 -10.20 -12.03 10.15
C GLN A 354 -11.07 -11.96 11.39
N ILE A 355 -10.49 -11.59 12.53
CA ILE A 355 -11.19 -11.45 13.80
C ILE A 355 -12.27 -10.35 13.67
N LEU A 356 -11.93 -9.18 13.18
CA LEU A 356 -12.88 -8.09 12.98
C LEU A 356 -14.04 -8.48 12.06
N SER A 357 -13.79 -9.27 11.03
CA SER A 357 -14.84 -9.68 10.08
C SER A 357 -15.96 -10.49 10.71
N LEU A 358 -15.66 -11.20 11.78
CA LEU A 358 -16.62 -12.02 12.53
C LEU A 358 -17.26 -11.24 13.69
N THR A 359 -16.54 -10.33 14.32
CA THR A 359 -16.89 -9.75 15.61
C THR A 359 -17.42 -8.31 15.56
N LEU A 360 -17.44 -7.67 14.37
CA LEU A 360 -17.81 -6.26 14.21
C LEU A 360 -19.14 -5.85 14.88
N LEU A 361 -20.09 -6.76 14.95
CA LEU A 361 -21.43 -6.52 15.51
C LEU A 361 -21.60 -7.07 16.93
N GLU A 362 -20.52 -7.43 17.58
CA GLU A 362 -20.47 -7.80 18.99
C GLU A 362 -20.23 -6.58 19.88
N LYS A 363 -20.60 -6.69 21.15
CA LYS A 363 -20.40 -5.67 22.19
C LYS A 363 -19.25 -6.04 23.13
N THR A 364 -18.17 -6.50 22.55
CA THR A 364 -16.95 -6.87 23.26
C THR A 364 -15.94 -5.72 23.17
N GLU A 365 -15.12 -5.51 24.20
CA GLU A 365 -14.07 -4.51 24.14
C GLU A 365 -13.00 -4.91 23.10
N LEU A 366 -12.63 -3.97 22.23
CA LEU A 366 -11.72 -4.22 21.11
C LEU A 366 -10.38 -4.81 21.57
N PHE A 367 -9.86 -4.32 22.71
CA PHE A 367 -8.62 -4.83 23.29
C PHE A 367 -8.74 -6.32 23.69
N CYS A 368 -9.82 -6.72 24.32
CA CYS A 368 -10.04 -8.10 24.77
C CYS A 368 -10.12 -9.10 23.62
N LEU A 369 -10.68 -8.69 22.45
CA LEU A 369 -10.76 -9.57 21.28
C LEU A 369 -9.40 -10.11 20.81
N PHE A 370 -8.31 -9.41 21.10
CA PHE A 370 -6.98 -9.76 20.61
C PHE A 370 -6.04 -10.31 21.69
N HIS A 371 -6.39 -10.17 22.97
CA HIS A 371 -5.54 -10.59 24.09
C HIS A 371 -6.03 -11.88 24.76
N ASP A 372 -7.32 -12.19 24.66
CA ASP A 372 -7.90 -13.39 25.29
C ASP A 372 -7.69 -14.68 24.47
N HIS A 373 -7.12 -14.60 23.27
CA HIS A 373 -6.72 -15.77 22.50
C HIS A 373 -5.22 -15.99 22.64
N PRO A 374 -4.77 -17.10 23.31
CA PRO A 374 -3.38 -17.48 23.25
C PRO A 374 -3.03 -17.73 21.78
N THR A 375 -2.25 -16.84 21.21
CA THR A 375 -1.66 -17.04 19.88
C THR A 375 -0.83 -18.32 19.97
N GLN A 376 -1.27 -19.39 19.33
CA GLN A 376 -0.36 -20.47 18.97
C GLN A 376 0.68 -19.82 18.03
N ASN A 377 1.82 -19.47 18.61
CA ASN A 377 3.01 -19.11 17.87
C ASN A 377 3.47 -20.34 17.07
N THR A 378 2.84 -20.60 15.98
CA THR A 378 3.44 -21.38 14.91
C THR A 378 4.37 -20.40 14.20
N PRO A 379 5.69 -20.61 14.20
CA PRO A 379 6.57 -19.84 13.30
C PRO A 379 6.02 -20.05 11.90
N GLN A 380 5.47 -19.03 11.30
CA GLN A 380 5.15 -19.09 9.87
C GLN A 380 6.50 -19.17 9.16
N ASP A 381 6.85 -20.37 8.76
CA ASP A 381 7.93 -20.63 7.85
C ASP A 381 7.74 -19.74 6.62
N ILE A 382 8.58 -18.74 6.51
CA ILE A 382 8.67 -17.86 5.34
C ILE A 382 8.96 -18.68 4.08
N SER A 383 9.40 -19.95 4.24
CA SER A 383 9.69 -20.90 3.17
C SER A 383 8.47 -21.33 2.35
N ASN A 384 7.27 -21.37 2.93
CA ASN A 384 6.08 -21.85 2.21
C ASN A 384 5.44 -20.80 1.26
N GLN A 385 5.89 -19.55 1.27
CA GLN A 385 5.37 -18.53 0.35
C GLN A 385 6.15 -18.46 -0.98
N LEU A 386 7.29 -19.12 -1.09
CA LEU A 386 8.14 -19.09 -2.28
C LEU A 386 7.73 -20.10 -3.38
N ASN A 387 6.89 -21.09 -3.05
CA ASN A 387 6.50 -22.17 -3.97
C ASN A 387 5.19 -21.92 -4.74
N LEU A 388 4.62 -20.72 -4.70
CA LEU A 388 3.33 -20.41 -5.34
C LEU A 388 3.45 -19.74 -6.72
N PHE A 389 4.66 -19.71 -7.30
CA PHE A 389 4.89 -19.14 -8.64
C PHE A 389 5.98 -19.94 -9.38
N ASP A 390 5.59 -21.12 -9.88
CA ASP A 390 6.15 -21.72 -11.10
C ASP A 390 5.35 -21.24 -12.32
#